data_7ddd62e15f2f2c182df04deb329f83fa
#
_entry.id   7ddd62e15f2f2c182df04deb329f83fa
#
_cell.length_a   1.000
_cell.length_b   1.000
_cell.length_c   1.000
_cell.angle_alpha   90.00
_cell.angle_beta   90.00
_cell.angle_gamma   90.00
#
_symmetry.space_group_name_H-M   'P 1'
#
loop_
_entity.id
_entity.type
_entity.pdbx_description
1 polymer ?
#
loop_
_entity_poly.entity_id
_entity_poly.type
_entity_poly.pdbx_seq_one_letter_code
_entity_poly.pdbx_strand_id
1 'polypeptide(L)'
;MHRNIAYLTPISFNPNDGDKRMGIIGSQIKPFNATAFQAGKDFYDVTDEDVKGKWAVFFFYPADFTFVCPTELEDLGEQYNMLQKMDVEVYAVSTDTHFSHKAWHDTSDKIGKLQFPFLGDQNHTLARNFDVLRDAGLADRATFVVDPDGVIQIMEQTCEGVGRNANELARKIKAAQYVRANPGQVCPAAWEEGSETLAPSLDLVGKI
;
A
#
# COMPACT_ATOMS: atom_id res chain seq x y z
N MET A 1 42.61 -3.06 28.09
CA MET A 1 42.26 -3.34 26.67
C MET A 1 40.79 -2.96 26.48
N HIS A 2 40.53 -1.75 26.01
CA HIS A 2 39.20 -1.24 25.72
C HIS A 2 38.86 -1.67 24.28
N ARG A 3 37.90 -2.60 24.13
CA ARG A 3 37.34 -2.93 22.81
C ARG A 3 36.35 -1.82 22.45
N ASN A 4 36.68 -1.06 21.41
CA ASN A 4 35.74 -0.16 20.75
C ASN A 4 34.57 -0.98 20.20
N ILE A 5 33.43 -0.90 20.87
CA ILE A 5 32.16 -1.36 20.32
C ILE A 5 31.70 -0.25 19.37
N ALA A 6 31.76 -0.51 18.07
CA ALA A 6 31.18 0.37 17.07
C ALA A 6 29.69 0.51 17.38
N TYR A 7 29.26 1.71 17.76
CA TYR A 7 27.86 2.06 17.94
C TYR A 7 27.15 1.82 16.61
N LEU A 8 26.10 1.00 16.64
CA LEU A 8 25.15 0.93 15.54
C LEU A 8 24.55 2.32 15.37
N THR A 9 25.08 3.05 14.40
CA THR A 9 24.45 4.30 13.95
C THR A 9 22.99 3.97 13.57
N PRO A 10 22.01 4.82 13.93
CA PRO A 10 20.67 4.68 13.42
C PRO A 10 20.77 4.54 11.90
N ILE A 11 20.06 3.57 11.34
CA ILE A 11 20.02 3.36 9.89
C ILE A 11 19.45 4.65 9.29
N SER A 12 20.34 5.58 8.94
CA SER A 12 19.97 6.78 8.20
C SER A 12 19.73 6.33 6.78
N PHE A 13 18.52 6.44 6.34
CA PHE A 13 18.14 6.22 4.95
C PHE A 13 18.87 7.26 4.09
N ASN A 14 19.89 6.82 3.36
CA ASN A 14 20.53 7.64 2.33
C ASN A 14 20.00 7.21 0.97
N PRO A 15 19.20 8.03 0.28
CA PRO A 15 18.63 7.67 -1.03
C PRO A 15 19.70 7.48 -2.13
N ASN A 16 20.97 7.82 -1.86
CA ASN A 16 22.08 7.69 -2.80
C ASN A 16 22.99 6.47 -2.53
N ASP A 17 22.78 5.70 -1.47
CA ASP A 17 23.43 4.42 -1.34
C ASP A 17 22.76 3.47 -2.35
N GLY A 18 23.53 2.98 -3.31
CA GLY A 18 23.11 1.96 -4.27
C GLY A 18 22.84 0.64 -3.53
N ASP A 19 21.83 0.67 -2.66
CA ASP A 19 21.46 -0.40 -1.76
C ASP A 19 20.94 -1.58 -2.57
N LYS A 20 21.67 -2.67 -2.57
CA LYS A 20 21.26 -3.98 -3.07
C LYS A 20 20.21 -4.59 -2.15
N ARG A 21 19.12 -3.88 -1.85
CA ARG A 21 17.97 -4.49 -1.16
C ARG A 21 17.35 -5.52 -2.09
N MET A 22 17.28 -6.75 -1.63
CA MET A 22 16.60 -7.83 -2.34
C MET A 22 15.07 -7.75 -2.19
N GLY A 23 14.52 -6.65 -1.66
CA GLY A 23 13.09 -6.48 -1.41
C GLY A 23 12.56 -5.12 -1.87
N ILE A 24 11.27 -5.05 -2.18
CA ILE A 24 10.58 -3.85 -2.65
C ILE A 24 10.37 -2.79 -1.55
N ILE A 25 10.33 -3.22 -0.26
CA ILE A 25 10.16 -2.30 0.87
C ILE A 25 11.32 -1.33 0.96
N GLY A 26 11.02 -0.04 1.11
CA GLY A 26 11.99 1.05 1.15
C GLY A 26 12.46 1.50 -0.24
N SER A 27 11.95 0.94 -1.33
CA SER A 27 12.21 1.44 -2.68
C SER A 27 11.21 2.53 -3.06
N GLN A 28 11.62 3.41 -3.97
CA GLN A 28 10.75 4.38 -4.62
C GLN A 28 9.79 3.70 -5.59
N ILE A 29 8.54 4.16 -5.67
CA ILE A 29 7.65 3.76 -6.76
C ILE A 29 8.27 4.21 -8.10
N LYS A 30 8.07 3.38 -9.13
CA LYS A 30 8.54 3.69 -10.48
C LYS A 30 7.48 4.50 -11.21
N PRO A 31 7.87 5.34 -12.20
CA PRO A 31 6.93 6.08 -13.03
C PRO A 31 5.86 5.20 -13.66
N PHE A 32 4.63 5.69 -13.65
CA PHE A 32 3.49 5.05 -14.30
C PHE A 32 2.49 6.11 -14.80
N ASN A 33 1.64 5.68 -15.72
CA ASN A 33 0.42 6.37 -16.12
C ASN A 33 -0.66 5.31 -16.34
N ALA A 34 -1.79 5.43 -15.63
CA ALA A 34 -2.92 4.51 -15.74
C ALA A 34 -4.23 5.29 -15.80
N THR A 35 -5.14 4.89 -16.69
CA THR A 35 -6.46 5.50 -16.76
C THR A 35 -7.34 4.94 -15.66
N ALA A 36 -7.96 5.85 -14.90
CA ALA A 36 -8.82 5.55 -13.77
C ALA A 36 -10.31 5.61 -14.15
N PHE A 37 -11.08 4.71 -13.57
CA PHE A 37 -12.53 4.86 -13.36
C PHE A 37 -12.78 5.25 -11.90
N GLN A 38 -13.63 6.22 -11.66
CA GLN A 38 -14.16 6.56 -10.34
C GLN A 38 -15.61 7.00 -10.46
N ALA A 39 -16.46 6.55 -9.54
CA ALA A 39 -17.87 6.90 -9.53
C ALA A 39 -18.08 8.43 -9.54
N GLY A 40 -18.97 8.89 -10.41
CA GLY A 40 -19.32 10.32 -10.54
C GLY A 40 -18.27 11.19 -11.24
N LYS A 41 -17.24 10.61 -11.83
CA LYS A 41 -16.23 11.32 -12.61
C LYS A 41 -16.11 10.76 -14.03
N ASP A 42 -15.66 11.58 -14.96
CA ASP A 42 -15.16 11.12 -16.26
C ASP A 42 -13.87 10.31 -16.06
N PHE A 43 -13.48 9.51 -17.04
CA PHE A 43 -12.19 8.83 -17.01
C PHE A 43 -11.06 9.86 -16.97
N TYR A 44 -10.05 9.60 -16.16
CA TYR A 44 -8.88 10.47 -16.02
C TYR A 44 -7.62 9.64 -15.81
N ASP A 45 -6.48 10.22 -16.09
CA ASP A 45 -5.21 9.57 -15.86
C ASP A 45 -4.70 9.83 -14.45
N VAL A 46 -4.08 8.83 -13.85
CA VAL A 46 -3.34 8.89 -12.59
C VAL A 46 -1.89 8.50 -12.86
N THR A 47 -0.97 9.28 -12.34
CA THR A 47 0.47 9.13 -12.51
C THR A 47 1.18 9.01 -11.15
N ASP A 48 2.47 8.66 -11.15
CA ASP A 48 3.30 8.68 -9.95
C ASP A 48 3.41 10.08 -9.32
N GLU A 49 3.27 11.15 -10.10
CA GLU A 49 3.26 12.52 -9.57
C GLU A 49 2.03 12.82 -8.70
N ASP A 50 0.86 12.21 -9.02
CA ASP A 50 -0.38 12.38 -8.24
C ASP A 50 -0.30 11.72 -6.85
N VAL A 51 0.64 10.81 -6.66
CA VAL A 51 0.89 10.10 -5.39
C VAL A 51 1.79 10.91 -4.46
N LYS A 52 2.64 11.80 -5.00
CA LYS A 52 3.59 12.58 -4.21
C LYS A 52 2.89 13.51 -3.20
N GLY A 53 3.47 13.60 -2.02
CA GLY A 53 2.97 14.45 -0.93
C GLY A 53 1.81 13.84 -0.14
N LYS A 54 1.35 12.63 -0.48
CA LYS A 54 0.26 11.93 0.20
C LYS A 54 0.68 10.51 0.55
N TRP A 55 0.00 9.93 1.54
CA TRP A 55 0.01 8.49 1.71
C TRP A 55 -0.89 7.85 0.66
N ALA A 56 -0.45 6.74 0.10
CA ALA A 56 -1.23 6.03 -0.91
C ALA A 56 -1.26 4.52 -0.66
N VAL A 57 -2.41 3.91 -0.95
CA VAL A 57 -2.59 2.46 -0.98
C VAL A 57 -2.78 2.03 -2.42
N PHE A 58 -1.92 1.14 -2.91
CA PHE A 58 -2.15 0.39 -4.14
C PHE A 58 -2.66 -1.00 -3.77
N PHE A 59 -3.94 -1.24 -4.07
CA PHE A 59 -4.63 -2.47 -3.73
C PHE A 59 -4.83 -3.31 -4.99
N PHE A 60 -3.83 -4.15 -5.30
CA PHE A 60 -3.88 -5.05 -6.45
C PHE A 60 -4.80 -6.23 -6.19
N TYR A 61 -5.57 -6.60 -7.20
CA TYR A 61 -6.42 -7.79 -7.20
C TYR A 61 -6.43 -8.45 -8.59
N PRO A 62 -6.67 -9.77 -8.68
CA PRO A 62 -6.53 -10.52 -9.93
C PRO A 62 -7.39 -10.04 -11.09
N ALA A 63 -8.71 -9.91 -10.90
CA ALA A 63 -9.62 -9.54 -11.98
C ALA A 63 -10.99 -9.10 -11.49
N ASP A 64 -11.67 -8.28 -12.30
CA ASP A 64 -13.08 -7.94 -12.18
C ASP A 64 -13.98 -9.19 -12.30
N PHE A 65 -15.20 -9.10 -11.81
CA PHE A 65 -16.25 -10.13 -11.93
C PHE A 65 -15.87 -11.51 -11.35
N THR A 66 -14.97 -11.55 -10.34
CA THR A 66 -14.54 -12.77 -9.66
C THR A 66 -15.22 -12.95 -8.29
N PHE A 67 -14.64 -13.77 -7.39
CA PHE A 67 -15.34 -14.24 -6.19
C PHE A 67 -14.80 -13.62 -4.88
N VAL A 68 -13.49 -13.66 -4.66
CA VAL A 68 -12.84 -13.09 -3.47
C VAL A 68 -12.65 -11.59 -3.60
N CYS A 69 -12.32 -11.11 -4.81
CA CYS A 69 -12.03 -9.68 -5.06
C CYS A 69 -13.15 -8.73 -4.62
N PRO A 70 -14.45 -8.99 -4.94
CA PRO A 70 -15.51 -8.08 -4.49
C PRO A 70 -15.68 -8.03 -2.98
N THR A 71 -15.34 -9.10 -2.24
CA THR A 71 -15.40 -9.10 -0.78
C THR A 71 -14.32 -8.25 -0.15
N GLU A 72 -13.10 -8.27 -0.72
CA GLU A 72 -11.99 -7.43 -0.25
C GLU A 72 -12.20 -5.95 -0.56
N LEU A 73 -12.71 -5.66 -1.76
CA LEU A 73 -13.01 -4.28 -2.18
C LEU A 73 -14.14 -3.68 -1.36
N GLU A 74 -15.17 -4.48 -0.99
CA GLU A 74 -16.23 -4.07 -0.07
C GLU A 74 -15.66 -3.73 1.32
N ASP A 75 -14.84 -4.63 1.92
CA ASP A 75 -14.18 -4.42 3.21
C ASP A 75 -13.27 -3.17 3.18
N LEU A 76 -12.52 -2.96 2.10
CA LEU A 76 -11.74 -1.74 1.88
C LEU A 76 -12.62 -0.49 1.77
N GLY A 77 -13.77 -0.61 1.10
CA GLY A 77 -14.76 0.46 0.96
C GLY A 77 -15.33 0.92 2.28
N GLU A 78 -15.54 0.00 3.23
CA GLU A 78 -15.99 0.33 4.59
C GLU A 78 -14.98 1.18 5.36
N GLN A 79 -13.68 1.00 5.08
CA GLN A 79 -12.59 1.77 5.69
C GLN A 79 -12.24 3.06 4.93
N TYR A 80 -12.75 3.26 3.72
CA TYR A 80 -12.31 4.34 2.82
C TYR A 80 -12.46 5.73 3.44
N ASN A 81 -13.60 6.04 4.06
CA ASN A 81 -13.81 7.33 4.70
C ASN A 81 -12.82 7.61 5.85
N MET A 82 -12.41 6.58 6.58
CA MET A 82 -11.41 6.71 7.63
C MET A 82 -10.03 6.95 7.00
N LEU A 83 -9.67 6.20 5.98
CA LEU A 83 -8.40 6.36 5.26
C LEU A 83 -8.27 7.77 4.67
N GLN A 84 -9.34 8.32 4.08
CA GLN A 84 -9.35 9.70 3.59
C GLN A 84 -9.12 10.73 4.71
N LYS A 85 -9.71 10.54 5.90
CA LYS A 85 -9.46 11.40 7.06
C LYS A 85 -8.02 11.33 7.58
N MET A 86 -7.31 10.25 7.26
CA MET A 86 -5.90 10.05 7.55
C MET A 86 -4.98 10.56 6.42
N ASP A 87 -5.52 11.28 5.43
CA ASP A 87 -4.81 11.75 4.23
C ASP A 87 -4.18 10.60 3.42
N VAL A 88 -4.93 9.50 3.29
CA VAL A 88 -4.53 8.31 2.55
C VAL A 88 -5.39 8.17 1.30
N GLU A 89 -4.77 8.25 0.14
CA GLU A 89 -5.40 7.93 -1.15
C GLU A 89 -5.44 6.42 -1.37
N VAL A 90 -6.52 5.92 -1.97
CA VAL A 90 -6.68 4.48 -2.25
C VAL A 90 -6.86 4.27 -3.75
N TYR A 91 -6.07 3.38 -4.33
CA TYR A 91 -6.15 2.95 -5.71
C TYR A 91 -6.37 1.44 -5.76
N ALA A 92 -7.54 1.00 -6.22
CA ALA A 92 -7.76 -0.41 -6.60
C ALA A 92 -7.15 -0.63 -7.99
N VAL A 93 -6.39 -1.70 -8.17
CA VAL A 93 -5.62 -1.94 -9.40
C VAL A 93 -5.81 -3.37 -9.87
N SER A 94 -6.23 -3.55 -11.13
CA SER A 94 -6.15 -4.84 -11.82
C SER A 94 -5.67 -4.65 -13.25
N THR A 95 -5.36 -5.74 -13.92
CA THR A 95 -4.97 -5.73 -15.34
C THR A 95 -6.16 -5.58 -16.29
N ASP A 96 -7.38 -5.45 -15.76
CA ASP A 96 -8.57 -5.08 -16.52
C ASP A 96 -8.51 -3.64 -17.03
N THR A 97 -9.40 -3.29 -17.95
CA THR A 97 -9.50 -1.92 -18.46
C THR A 97 -10.41 -1.06 -17.56
N HIS A 98 -10.23 0.24 -17.59
CA HIS A 98 -11.14 1.19 -16.93
C HIS A 98 -12.61 1.04 -17.38
N PHE A 99 -12.86 0.54 -18.60
CA PHE A 99 -14.20 0.21 -19.08
C PHE A 99 -14.78 -1.01 -18.35
N SER A 100 -13.97 -2.03 -18.07
CA SER A 100 -14.37 -3.19 -17.28
C SER A 100 -14.72 -2.78 -15.86
N HIS A 101 -13.89 -1.96 -15.22
CA HIS A 101 -14.15 -1.41 -13.88
C HIS A 101 -15.49 -0.67 -13.83
N LYS A 102 -15.74 0.20 -14.82
CA LYS A 102 -17.02 0.90 -14.92
C LYS A 102 -18.19 -0.08 -15.06
N ALA A 103 -18.09 -1.04 -15.95
CA ALA A 103 -19.16 -2.02 -16.16
C ALA A 103 -19.42 -2.85 -14.90
N TRP A 104 -18.37 -3.25 -14.18
CA TRP A 104 -18.49 -3.98 -12.92
C TRP A 104 -19.15 -3.12 -11.82
N HIS A 105 -18.73 -1.86 -11.71
CA HIS A 105 -19.34 -0.90 -10.79
C HIS A 105 -20.83 -0.71 -11.09
N ASP A 106 -21.20 -0.53 -12.34
CA ASP A 106 -22.58 -0.27 -12.75
C ASP A 106 -23.52 -1.50 -12.56
N THR A 107 -22.96 -2.71 -12.45
CA THR A 107 -23.76 -3.96 -12.44
C THR A 107 -23.67 -4.74 -11.13
N SER A 108 -22.80 -4.37 -10.21
CA SER A 108 -22.60 -5.07 -8.93
C SER A 108 -23.08 -4.23 -7.74
N ASP A 109 -24.00 -4.79 -6.94
CA ASP A 109 -24.50 -4.13 -5.72
C ASP A 109 -23.41 -3.82 -4.68
N LYS A 110 -22.32 -4.59 -4.67
CA LYS A 110 -21.19 -4.38 -3.78
C LYS A 110 -20.22 -3.31 -4.30
N ILE A 111 -19.76 -3.51 -5.54
CA ILE A 111 -18.79 -2.63 -6.18
C ILE A 111 -19.40 -1.26 -6.48
N GLY A 112 -20.69 -1.20 -6.82
CA GLY A 112 -21.42 0.05 -7.09
C GLY A 112 -21.50 1.04 -5.91
N LYS A 113 -21.11 0.63 -4.70
CA LYS A 113 -21.03 1.51 -3.53
C LYS A 113 -19.66 2.16 -3.35
N LEU A 114 -18.64 1.69 -4.07
CA LEU A 114 -17.26 2.09 -3.87
C LEU A 114 -16.99 3.46 -4.49
N GLN A 115 -16.21 4.26 -3.80
CA GLN A 115 -15.94 5.67 -4.17
C GLN A 115 -14.48 5.95 -4.51
N PHE A 116 -13.57 5.00 -4.25
CA PHE A 116 -12.17 5.14 -4.61
C PHE A 116 -11.91 4.83 -6.09
N PRO A 117 -10.85 5.36 -6.69
CA PRO A 117 -10.50 5.09 -8.08
C PRO A 117 -10.05 3.65 -8.31
N PHE A 118 -10.45 3.12 -9.46
CA PHE A 118 -10.00 1.86 -10.03
C PHE A 118 -9.06 2.16 -11.21
N LEU A 119 -7.81 1.73 -11.12
CA LEU A 119 -6.80 1.92 -12.16
C LEU A 119 -6.77 0.72 -13.11
N GLY A 120 -6.98 0.98 -14.40
CA GLY A 120 -6.82 -0.02 -15.44
C GLY A 120 -5.36 -0.21 -15.83
N ASP A 121 -4.77 -1.34 -15.48
CA ASP A 121 -3.36 -1.69 -15.79
C ASP A 121 -3.25 -2.68 -16.95
N GLN A 122 -4.05 -2.49 -18.03
CA GLN A 122 -4.05 -3.38 -19.20
C GLN A 122 -2.70 -3.46 -19.95
N ASN A 123 -1.81 -2.51 -19.70
CA ASN A 123 -0.43 -2.54 -20.21
C ASN A 123 0.56 -3.21 -19.26
N HIS A 124 0.11 -3.65 -18.08
CA HIS A 124 0.85 -4.31 -17.02
C HIS A 124 2.01 -3.46 -16.43
N THR A 125 1.97 -2.16 -16.57
CA THR A 125 3.04 -1.28 -16.08
C THR A 125 3.07 -1.27 -14.55
N LEU A 126 1.92 -1.08 -13.90
CA LEU A 126 1.83 -1.09 -12.44
C LEU A 126 2.14 -2.47 -11.88
N ALA A 127 1.56 -3.53 -12.43
CA ALA A 127 1.79 -4.89 -11.95
C ALA A 127 3.27 -5.31 -12.06
N ARG A 128 4.00 -4.86 -13.12
CA ARG A 128 5.46 -5.06 -13.21
C ARG A 128 6.24 -4.17 -12.24
N ASN A 129 5.84 -2.92 -12.07
CA ASN A 129 6.52 -1.96 -11.20
C ASN A 129 6.52 -2.42 -9.73
N PHE A 130 5.43 -3.06 -9.31
CA PHE A 130 5.24 -3.60 -7.97
C PHE A 130 5.58 -5.09 -7.84
N ASP A 131 6.11 -5.72 -8.89
CA ASP A 131 6.51 -7.13 -8.93
C ASP A 131 5.39 -8.12 -8.55
N VAL A 132 4.18 -7.85 -9.06
CA VAL A 132 2.97 -8.65 -8.80
C VAL A 132 2.31 -9.21 -10.06
N LEU A 133 2.95 -9.08 -11.22
CA LEU A 133 2.43 -9.61 -12.46
C LEU A 133 2.69 -11.12 -12.55
N ARG A 134 1.63 -11.90 -12.71
CA ARG A 134 1.70 -13.35 -12.97
C ARG A 134 1.96 -13.64 -14.46
N ASP A 135 2.49 -14.81 -14.76
CA ASP A 135 2.66 -15.31 -16.15
C ASP A 135 1.33 -15.33 -16.93
N ALA A 136 0.21 -15.54 -16.23
CA ALA A 136 -1.13 -15.52 -16.82
C ALA A 136 -1.63 -14.11 -17.18
N GLY A 137 -0.87 -13.05 -16.91
CA GLY A 137 -1.24 -11.66 -17.21
C GLY A 137 -2.14 -11.00 -16.16
N LEU A 138 -2.41 -11.67 -15.05
CA LEU A 138 -3.17 -11.12 -13.92
C LEU A 138 -2.23 -10.56 -12.85
N ALA A 139 -2.70 -9.59 -12.07
CA ALA A 139 -2.00 -9.18 -10.87
C ALA A 139 -2.21 -10.19 -9.73
N ASP A 140 -1.21 -10.30 -8.84
CA ASP A 140 -1.39 -10.98 -7.57
C ASP A 140 -2.32 -10.20 -6.65
N ARG A 141 -2.85 -10.88 -5.64
CA ARG A 141 -3.58 -10.27 -4.52
C ARG A 141 -2.55 -9.63 -3.58
N ALA A 142 -2.25 -8.35 -3.78
CA ALA A 142 -1.22 -7.64 -3.03
C ALA A 142 -1.64 -6.21 -2.67
N THR A 143 -1.17 -5.72 -1.53
CA THR A 143 -1.36 -4.35 -1.05
C THR A 143 -0.02 -3.70 -0.80
N PHE A 144 0.14 -2.48 -1.27
CA PHE A 144 1.32 -1.66 -0.97
C PHE A 144 0.87 -0.34 -0.37
N VAL A 145 1.57 0.09 0.67
CA VAL A 145 1.42 1.42 1.25
C VAL A 145 2.65 2.24 0.92
N VAL A 146 2.43 3.37 0.30
CA VAL A 146 3.45 4.32 -0.16
C VAL A 146 3.35 5.58 0.68
N ASP A 147 4.48 6.08 1.15
CA ASP A 147 4.54 7.32 1.93
C ASP A 147 4.56 8.57 1.03
N PRO A 148 4.46 9.79 1.61
CA PRO A 148 4.47 11.05 0.85
C PRO A 148 5.75 11.30 0.03
N ASP A 149 6.85 10.62 0.32
CA ASP A 149 8.08 10.70 -0.47
C ASP A 149 8.10 9.71 -1.64
N GLY A 150 7.02 8.92 -1.82
CA GLY A 150 6.90 7.90 -2.86
C GLY A 150 7.62 6.59 -2.50
N VAL A 151 7.95 6.36 -1.22
CA VAL A 151 8.66 5.16 -0.75
C VAL A 151 7.66 4.12 -0.26
N ILE A 152 7.83 2.88 -0.69
CA ILE A 152 7.01 1.74 -0.26
C ILE A 152 7.36 1.37 1.17
N GLN A 153 6.40 1.53 2.09
CA GLN A 153 6.58 1.28 3.53
C GLN A 153 6.04 -0.07 3.99
N ILE A 154 4.97 -0.55 3.35
CA ILE A 154 4.29 -1.80 3.72
C ILE A 154 3.97 -2.57 2.45
N MET A 155 4.10 -3.89 2.52
CA MET A 155 3.65 -4.84 1.52
C MET A 155 2.91 -5.99 2.21
N GLU A 156 1.79 -6.38 1.65
CA GLU A 156 1.08 -7.62 1.99
C GLU A 156 0.70 -8.34 0.71
N GLN A 157 1.03 -9.62 0.61
CA GLN A 157 0.66 -10.46 -0.53
C GLN A 157 0.12 -11.78 -0.02
N THR A 158 -1.04 -12.19 -0.55
CA THR A 158 -1.69 -13.43 -0.15
C THR A 158 -1.91 -14.34 -1.37
N CYS A 159 -2.05 -15.63 -1.15
CA CYS A 159 -2.43 -16.54 -2.21
C CYS A 159 -3.88 -16.25 -2.68
N GLU A 160 -4.21 -16.74 -3.87
CA GLU A 160 -5.45 -16.37 -4.57
C GLU A 160 -6.74 -16.59 -3.76
N GLY A 161 -6.79 -17.64 -2.95
CA GLY A 161 -7.96 -18.01 -2.15
C GLY A 161 -8.06 -17.32 -0.78
N VAL A 162 -7.12 -16.44 -0.41
CA VAL A 162 -7.08 -15.80 0.92
C VAL A 162 -7.26 -14.30 0.80
N GLY A 163 -8.43 -13.81 1.22
CA GLY A 163 -8.75 -12.38 1.27
C GLY A 163 -7.99 -11.65 2.38
N ARG A 164 -7.66 -10.39 2.14
CA ARG A 164 -6.98 -9.46 3.08
C ARG A 164 -8.01 -8.83 4.03
N ASN A 165 -7.51 -8.09 5.02
CA ASN A 165 -8.31 -7.41 6.05
C ASN A 165 -8.01 -5.91 6.03
N ALA A 166 -9.01 -5.08 5.72
CA ALA A 166 -8.85 -3.63 5.61
C ALA A 166 -8.66 -2.94 6.98
N ASN A 167 -9.18 -3.51 8.08
CA ASN A 167 -8.93 -2.98 9.43
C ASN A 167 -7.46 -3.14 9.82
N GLU A 168 -6.85 -4.30 9.50
CA GLU A 168 -5.42 -4.52 9.75
C GLU A 168 -4.56 -3.62 8.85
N LEU A 169 -4.96 -3.40 7.59
CA LEU A 169 -4.32 -2.42 6.72
C LEU A 169 -4.35 -1.02 7.34
N ALA A 170 -5.51 -0.56 7.80
CA ALA A 170 -5.66 0.75 8.43
C ALA A 170 -4.81 0.87 9.71
N ARG A 171 -4.77 -0.17 10.55
CA ARG A 171 -3.90 -0.23 11.74
C ARG A 171 -2.42 -0.08 11.38
N LYS A 172 -1.95 -0.81 10.34
CA LYS A 172 -0.57 -0.73 9.84
C LYS A 172 -0.23 0.65 9.27
N ILE A 173 -1.16 1.28 8.57
CA ILE A 173 -0.97 2.65 8.03
C ILE A 173 -0.80 3.64 9.19
N LYS A 174 -1.66 3.59 10.22
CA LYS A 174 -1.53 4.44 11.42
C LYS A 174 -0.17 4.27 12.07
N ALA A 175 0.30 3.04 12.21
CA ALA A 175 1.64 2.77 12.76
C ALA A 175 2.76 3.38 11.90
N ALA A 176 2.68 3.26 10.57
CA ALA A 176 3.65 3.83 9.66
C ALA A 176 3.65 5.38 9.71
N GLN A 177 2.47 5.99 9.75
CA GLN A 177 2.31 7.44 9.92
C GLN A 177 2.90 7.93 11.25
N TYR A 178 2.62 7.19 12.34
CA TYR A 178 3.16 7.51 13.66
C TYR A 178 4.68 7.48 13.68
N VAL A 179 5.30 6.41 13.17
CA VAL A 179 6.77 6.28 13.12
C VAL A 179 7.40 7.38 12.28
N ARG A 180 6.78 7.75 11.16
CA ARG A 180 7.25 8.87 10.33
C ARG A 180 7.17 10.21 11.08
N ALA A 181 6.09 10.45 11.82
CA ALA A 181 5.89 11.68 12.58
C ALA A 181 6.75 11.76 13.86
N ASN A 182 7.22 10.60 14.37
CA ASN A 182 7.97 10.49 15.63
C ASN A 182 9.31 9.77 15.41
N PRO A 183 10.32 10.44 14.80
CA PRO A 183 11.63 9.85 14.56
C PRO A 183 12.24 9.32 15.86
N GLY A 184 12.75 8.10 15.82
CA GLY A 184 13.33 7.43 16.99
C GLY A 184 12.35 6.65 17.86
N GLN A 185 11.05 6.67 17.54
CA GLN A 185 10.04 5.78 18.11
C GLN A 185 9.73 4.61 17.19
N VAL A 186 9.38 3.47 17.74
CA VAL A 186 8.90 2.31 16.98
C VAL A 186 7.61 1.78 17.57
N CYS A 187 6.72 1.31 16.73
CA CYS A 187 5.48 0.66 17.11
C CYS A 187 5.73 -0.84 17.32
N PRO A 188 5.50 -1.40 18.52
CA PRO A 188 5.65 -2.83 18.75
C PRO A 188 4.57 -3.65 18.02
N ALA A 189 4.68 -4.98 18.11
CA ALA A 189 3.68 -5.88 17.55
C ALA A 189 2.28 -5.55 18.09
N ALA A 190 1.26 -5.64 17.23
CA ALA A 190 -0.14 -5.33 17.54
C ALA A 190 -0.40 -3.91 18.08
N TRP A 191 0.51 -2.98 17.84
CA TRP A 191 0.33 -1.59 18.24
C TRP A 191 -0.94 -0.99 17.63
N GLU A 192 -1.67 -0.26 18.44
CA GLU A 192 -2.84 0.54 18.03
C GLU A 192 -2.62 2.00 18.43
N GLU A 193 -3.32 2.90 17.76
CA GLU A 193 -3.27 4.33 18.04
C GLU A 193 -3.60 4.62 19.53
N GLY A 194 -2.71 5.34 20.21
CA GLY A 194 -2.80 5.60 21.65
C GLY A 194 -2.08 4.58 22.54
N SER A 195 -1.58 3.48 21.99
CA SER A 195 -0.75 2.52 22.72
C SER A 195 0.68 3.05 22.94
N GLU A 196 1.38 2.47 23.91
CA GLU A 196 2.79 2.79 24.16
C GLU A 196 3.68 2.41 22.97
N THR A 197 4.73 3.20 22.77
CA THR A 197 5.78 2.98 21.79
C THR A 197 7.11 2.73 22.48
N LEU A 198 8.10 2.27 21.72
CA LEU A 198 9.43 2.01 22.25
C LEU A 198 10.44 2.99 21.63
N ALA A 199 11.34 3.52 22.44
CA ALA A 199 12.54 4.20 21.97
C ALA A 199 13.71 3.19 21.97
N PRO A 200 14.13 2.67 20.81
CA PRO A 200 15.19 1.65 20.74
C PRO A 200 16.47 2.12 21.42
N SER A 201 16.97 1.33 22.37
CA SER A 201 18.23 1.59 23.06
C SER A 201 18.89 0.28 23.46
N LEU A 202 20.20 0.31 23.75
CA LEU A 202 20.93 -0.86 24.27
C LEU A 202 20.38 -1.33 25.62
N ASP A 203 19.78 -0.42 26.40
CA ASP A 203 19.20 -0.75 27.71
C ASP A 203 17.95 -1.63 27.63
N LEU A 204 17.30 -1.68 26.46
CA LEU A 204 16.12 -2.53 26.23
C LEU A 204 16.48 -3.95 25.78
N VAL A 205 17.75 -4.20 25.39
CA VAL A 205 18.17 -5.52 24.91
C VAL A 205 18.03 -6.56 26.01
N GLY A 206 17.19 -7.59 25.74
CA GLY A 206 16.90 -8.66 26.68
C GLY A 206 15.96 -8.28 27.84
N LYS A 207 15.29 -7.11 27.76
CA LYS A 207 14.31 -6.65 28.78
C LYS A 207 12.89 -6.51 28.25
N ILE A 208 12.69 -6.71 26.92
CA ILE A 208 11.39 -6.69 26.23
C ILE A 208 11.15 -8.00 25.51
#